data_e48a9fdb7d8a28938c2b4bbf3d2406ce
#
_entry.id   e48a9fdb7d8a28938c2b4bbf3d2406ce
#
_cell.length_a   1.000
_cell.length_b   1.000
_cell.length_c   1.000
_cell.angle_alpha   90.00
_cell.angle_beta   90.00
_cell.angle_gamma   90.00
#
_symmetry.space_group_name_H-M   'P 1'
#
loop_
_entity.id
_entity.type
_entity.pdbx_description
1 polymer ?
#
loop_
_entity_poly.entity_id
_entity_poly.type
_entity_poly.pdbx_seq_one_letter_code
_entity_poly.pdbx_strand_id
1 'polypeptide(L)'
;MSMQIGIVGKPNVGKSTFFSAATESMVEIASYPFTTIDANIGIMYVRAKCPCKEFNVKCNPNNSRCIDGTRLIPIEAIDVAGLVPGAHEGRGLGNKFLDDLRQADAFIHIVDASGSTDDEGRPCDVGTHDPIEDVDFLEEEICYWFAGILGKDWNRIARQCEVGKIKFERMLAEKLAGLKIKENQIH
;
A
#
# COMPACT_ATOMS: atom_id res chain seq x y z
N MET A 1 9.11 13.40 3.66
CA MET A 1 7.93 12.72 3.10
C MET A 1 7.39 11.85 4.21
N SER A 2 6.07 11.89 4.47
CA SER A 2 5.39 10.95 5.36
C SER A 2 5.36 9.57 4.70
N MET A 3 5.41 8.51 5.48
CA MET A 3 5.22 7.14 5.01
C MET A 3 3.74 6.96 4.64
N GLN A 4 3.47 6.37 3.50
CA GLN A 4 2.11 6.10 3.01
C GLN A 4 1.84 4.59 3.02
N ILE A 5 0.76 4.17 3.67
CA ILE A 5 0.35 2.76 3.76
C ILE A 5 -0.99 2.59 3.06
N GLY A 6 -1.04 1.71 2.06
CA GLY A 6 -2.28 1.30 1.39
C GLY A 6 -2.97 0.18 2.16
N ILE A 7 -4.28 0.31 2.40
CA ILE A 7 -5.11 -0.76 2.94
C ILE A 7 -5.77 -1.46 1.77
N VAL A 8 -5.38 -2.72 1.53
CA VAL A 8 -5.76 -3.50 0.35
C VAL A 8 -6.55 -4.75 0.72
N GLY A 9 -7.23 -5.35 -0.24
CA GLY A 9 -7.99 -6.59 -0.11
C GLY A 9 -9.21 -6.58 -1.03
N LYS A 10 -9.90 -7.71 -1.14
CA LYS A 10 -11.12 -7.83 -1.97
C LYS A 10 -12.28 -6.97 -1.43
N PRO A 11 -13.36 -6.74 -2.18
CA PRO A 11 -14.53 -6.04 -1.66
C PRO A 11 -15.12 -6.74 -0.42
N ASN A 12 -15.78 -5.97 0.44
CA ASN A 12 -16.55 -6.43 1.61
C ASN A 12 -15.79 -7.15 2.73
N VAL A 13 -14.45 -7.22 2.71
CA VAL A 13 -13.64 -7.82 3.80
C VAL A 13 -13.41 -6.88 5.00
N GLY A 14 -13.96 -5.65 4.97
CA GLY A 14 -13.87 -4.71 6.09
C GLY A 14 -12.75 -3.68 6.00
N LYS A 15 -12.15 -3.44 4.80
CA LYS A 15 -11.10 -2.42 4.60
C LYS A 15 -11.49 -1.04 5.13
N SER A 16 -12.61 -0.49 4.67
CA SER A 16 -13.07 0.85 5.08
C SER A 16 -13.45 0.89 6.55
N THR A 17 -13.91 -0.21 7.12
CA THR A 17 -14.15 -0.33 8.57
C THR A 17 -12.85 -0.25 9.35
N PHE A 18 -11.82 -0.98 8.93
CA PHE A 18 -10.49 -0.91 9.51
C PHE A 18 -9.89 0.49 9.35
N PHE A 19 -9.98 1.07 8.15
CA PHE A 19 -9.51 2.42 7.86
C PHE A 19 -10.15 3.45 8.79
N SER A 20 -11.49 3.45 8.91
CA SER A 20 -12.22 4.34 9.81
C SER A 20 -11.77 4.15 11.25
N ALA A 21 -11.72 2.91 11.74
CA ALA A 21 -11.28 2.64 13.11
C ALA A 21 -9.83 3.07 13.39
N ALA A 22 -8.95 2.94 12.40
CA ALA A 22 -7.53 3.31 12.54
C ALA A 22 -7.29 4.83 12.46
N THR A 23 -8.19 5.57 11.79
CA THR A 23 -8.06 7.02 11.56
C THR A 23 -8.97 7.86 12.45
N GLU A 24 -10.21 7.43 12.76
CA GLU A 24 -11.20 8.18 13.54
C GLU A 24 -10.81 8.41 15.01
N SER A 25 -10.14 7.44 15.62
CA SER A 25 -9.70 7.57 17.01
C SER A 25 -8.71 8.72 17.25
N MET A 26 -8.32 9.44 16.21
CA MET A 26 -7.29 10.46 16.23
C MET A 26 -7.73 11.86 15.73
N VAL A 27 -9.01 12.02 15.36
CA VAL A 27 -9.54 13.33 14.87
C VAL A 27 -9.31 14.48 15.87
N GLU A 28 -9.31 14.20 17.18
CA GLU A 28 -9.00 15.21 18.21
C GLU A 28 -7.52 15.61 18.28
N ILE A 29 -6.61 14.88 17.62
CA ILE A 29 -5.16 15.05 17.77
C ILE A 29 -4.56 15.91 16.65
N ALA A 30 -5.22 16.02 15.51
CA ALA A 30 -4.60 16.52 14.30
C ALA A 30 -5.12 17.89 13.82
N SER A 31 -4.54 18.97 14.32
CA SER A 31 -4.26 20.11 13.43
C SER A 31 -2.94 19.85 12.68
N TYR A 32 -2.96 18.93 11.73
CA TYR A 32 -1.83 18.73 10.82
C TYR A 32 -1.96 19.75 9.67
N PRO A 33 -1.02 20.69 9.48
CA PRO A 33 -1.24 21.87 8.63
C PRO A 33 -1.24 21.61 7.12
N PHE A 34 -1.17 20.35 6.64
CA PHE A 34 -0.98 20.05 5.22
C PHE A 34 -1.87 18.95 4.64
N THR A 35 -2.92 18.53 5.32
CA THR A 35 -3.82 17.49 4.77
C THR A 35 -5.01 18.10 4.04
N THR A 36 -4.92 18.16 2.71
CA THR A 36 -6.13 18.08 1.90
C THR A 36 -6.68 16.66 2.09
N ILE A 37 -7.75 16.52 2.87
CA ILE A 37 -8.37 15.22 3.13
C ILE A 37 -9.14 14.84 1.87
N ASP A 38 -8.52 14.08 0.98
CA ASP A 38 -9.27 13.29 0.00
C ASP A 38 -10.06 12.22 0.73
N ALA A 39 -11.25 11.88 0.25
CA ALA A 39 -12.18 10.97 0.92
C ALA A 39 -11.60 9.57 1.25
N ASN A 40 -10.45 9.23 0.70
CA ASN A 40 -9.76 7.94 0.86
C ASN A 40 -8.40 8.05 1.56
N ILE A 41 -8.02 9.20 2.11
CA ILE A 41 -6.74 9.39 2.81
C ILE A 41 -7.00 9.80 4.25
N GLY A 42 -6.39 9.09 5.20
CA GLY A 42 -6.47 9.37 6.62
C GLY A 42 -5.10 9.31 7.29
N ILE A 43 -5.03 9.70 8.56
CA ILE A 43 -3.80 9.64 9.33
C ILE A 43 -3.94 8.60 10.44
N MET A 44 -3.06 7.61 10.42
CA MET A 44 -2.83 6.66 11.50
C MET A 44 -1.61 7.06 12.33
N TYR A 45 -1.50 6.53 13.54
CA TYR A 45 -0.34 6.80 14.40
C TYR A 45 0.34 5.51 14.87
N VAL A 46 1.65 5.44 14.64
CA VAL A 46 2.50 4.42 15.24
C VAL A 46 3.04 4.91 16.57
N ARG A 47 2.98 4.05 17.59
CA ARG A 47 3.51 4.34 18.92
C ARG A 47 4.96 3.88 19.04
N ALA A 48 5.84 4.76 19.49
CA ALA A 48 7.23 4.45 19.78
C ALA A 48 7.66 5.06 21.11
N LYS A 49 8.70 4.50 21.75
CA LYS A 49 9.30 5.14 22.92
C LYS A 49 9.92 6.47 22.52
N CYS A 50 9.57 7.53 23.24
CA CYS A 50 10.16 8.83 22.98
C CYS A 50 11.50 8.97 23.69
N PRO A 51 12.58 9.39 23.01
CA PRO A 51 13.89 9.61 23.61
C PRO A 51 13.91 10.64 24.75
N CYS A 52 12.89 11.49 24.85
CA CYS A 52 12.83 12.51 25.89
C CYS A 52 12.91 11.95 27.32
N LYS A 53 12.41 10.74 27.57
CA LYS A 53 12.54 10.08 28.88
C LYS A 53 13.96 9.58 29.14
N GLU A 54 14.63 9.10 28.11
CA GLU A 54 16.00 8.61 28.20
C GLU A 54 16.99 9.76 28.47
N PHE A 55 16.79 10.89 27.78
CA PHE A 55 17.62 12.07 27.94
C PHE A 55 17.13 13.03 29.05
N ASN A 56 16.04 12.69 29.73
CA ASN A 56 15.41 13.50 30.76
C ASN A 56 15.20 14.98 30.34
N VAL A 57 14.68 15.17 29.13
CA VAL A 57 14.41 16.48 28.53
C VAL A 57 12.91 16.69 28.27
N LYS A 58 12.48 17.96 28.27
CA LYS A 58 11.13 18.31 27.87
C LYS A 58 10.97 18.07 26.36
N CYS A 59 9.99 17.24 25.99
CA CYS A 59 9.74 16.91 24.60
C CYS A 59 9.00 18.02 23.87
N ASN A 60 9.52 18.41 22.70
CA ASN A 60 8.87 19.34 21.77
C ASN A 60 9.04 18.84 20.33
N PRO A 61 8.27 17.82 19.91
CA PRO A 61 8.39 17.25 18.56
C PRO A 61 7.76 18.19 17.52
N ASN A 62 8.38 18.30 16.34
CA ASN A 62 7.87 19.13 15.24
C ASN A 62 6.69 18.46 14.49
N ASN A 63 6.87 17.20 14.05
CA ASN A 63 5.94 16.48 13.15
C ASN A 63 5.33 15.24 13.81
N SER A 64 5.20 15.24 15.12
CA SER A 64 4.67 14.11 15.87
C SER A 64 4.19 14.62 17.22
N ARG A 65 3.53 13.77 18.02
CA ARG A 65 3.10 14.13 19.38
C ARG A 65 3.77 13.20 20.38
N CYS A 66 4.10 13.74 21.55
CA CYS A 66 4.61 12.92 22.65
C CYS A 66 3.64 13.03 23.84
N ILE A 67 3.12 11.89 24.26
CA ILE A 67 2.24 11.79 25.44
C ILE A 67 2.94 10.86 26.44
N ASP A 68 3.31 11.36 27.59
CA ASP A 68 3.95 10.62 28.67
C ASP A 68 5.13 9.73 28.24
N GLY A 69 5.94 10.24 27.30
CA GLY A 69 7.10 9.52 26.76
C GLY A 69 6.76 8.48 25.69
N THR A 70 5.51 8.45 25.23
CA THR A 70 5.12 7.73 24.03
C THR A 70 5.05 8.70 22.87
N ARG A 71 5.86 8.46 21.83
CA ARG A 71 5.84 9.22 20.59
C ARG A 71 4.76 8.67 19.67
N LEU A 72 3.85 9.55 19.22
CA LEU A 72 2.86 9.24 18.19
C LEU A 72 3.42 9.73 16.85
N ILE A 73 3.78 8.81 15.98
CA ILE A 73 4.36 9.10 14.66
C ILE A 73 3.25 9.01 13.63
N PRO A 74 2.90 10.12 12.93
CA PRO A 74 1.85 10.08 11.94
C PRO A 74 2.30 9.32 10.69
N ILE A 75 1.38 8.52 10.14
CA ILE A 75 1.51 7.76 8.90
C ILE A 75 0.25 8.02 8.09
N GLU A 76 0.39 8.32 6.81
CA GLU A 76 -0.74 8.44 5.91
C GLU A 76 -1.27 7.05 5.55
N ALA A 77 -2.58 6.85 5.71
CA ALA A 77 -3.29 5.65 5.28
C ALA A 77 -4.14 5.97 4.06
N ILE A 78 -4.13 5.08 3.09
CA ILE A 78 -4.94 5.16 1.88
C ILE A 78 -5.92 3.98 1.88
N ASP A 79 -7.24 4.26 1.88
CA ASP A 79 -8.26 3.22 1.66
C ASP A 79 -8.31 2.90 0.17
N VAL A 80 -7.63 1.84 -0.22
CA VAL A 80 -7.51 1.43 -1.62
C VAL A 80 -8.77 0.70 -2.06
N ALA A 81 -9.21 0.95 -3.29
CA ALA A 81 -10.37 0.28 -3.87
C ALA A 81 -10.24 -1.25 -3.80
N GLY A 82 -11.35 -1.94 -3.56
CA GLY A 82 -11.36 -3.41 -3.50
C GLY A 82 -10.87 -4.03 -4.81
N LEU A 83 -9.93 -4.96 -4.69
CA LEU A 83 -9.38 -5.69 -5.81
C LEU A 83 -10.25 -6.90 -6.15
N VAL A 84 -10.51 -7.10 -7.43
CA VAL A 84 -11.23 -8.27 -7.97
C VAL A 84 -10.38 -8.96 -9.04
N PRO A 85 -10.56 -10.26 -9.29
CA PRO A 85 -9.83 -11.00 -10.32
C PRO A 85 -9.88 -10.32 -11.69
N GLY A 86 -8.71 -10.19 -12.34
CA GLY A 86 -8.57 -9.52 -13.63
C GLY A 86 -8.46 -7.98 -13.53
N ALA A 87 -8.14 -7.46 -12.37
CA ALA A 87 -7.90 -6.03 -12.19
C ALA A 87 -6.74 -5.50 -13.04
N HIS A 88 -5.70 -6.31 -13.26
CA HIS A 88 -4.58 -6.00 -14.15
C HIS A 88 -5.02 -5.82 -15.63
N GLU A 89 -6.12 -6.41 -16.04
CA GLU A 89 -6.75 -6.23 -17.36
C GLU A 89 -7.73 -5.05 -17.40
N GLY A 90 -7.87 -4.31 -16.30
CA GLY A 90 -8.77 -3.15 -16.18
C GLY A 90 -10.18 -3.50 -15.72
N ARG A 91 -10.43 -4.71 -15.20
CA ARG A 91 -11.72 -5.06 -14.61
C ARG A 91 -11.98 -4.28 -13.32
N GLY A 92 -13.22 -3.93 -13.10
CA GLY A 92 -13.63 -3.18 -11.91
C GLY A 92 -12.91 -1.83 -11.79
N LEU A 93 -12.37 -1.53 -10.62
CA LEU A 93 -11.59 -0.32 -10.31
C LEU A 93 -10.07 -0.55 -10.44
N GLY A 94 -9.64 -1.58 -11.22
CA GLY A 94 -8.25 -2.00 -11.30
C GLY A 94 -7.26 -0.88 -11.64
N ASN A 95 -7.59 0.02 -12.56
CA ASN A 95 -6.72 1.17 -12.88
C ASN A 95 -6.53 2.10 -11.68
N LYS A 96 -7.59 2.37 -10.91
CA LYS A 96 -7.50 3.20 -9.70
C LYS A 96 -6.68 2.50 -8.63
N PHE A 97 -6.90 1.20 -8.41
CA PHE A 97 -6.08 0.39 -7.50
C PHE A 97 -4.59 0.49 -7.82
N LEU A 98 -4.24 0.37 -9.11
CA LEU A 98 -2.84 0.45 -9.57
C LEU A 98 -2.22 1.84 -9.36
N ASP A 99 -3.02 2.90 -9.49
CA ASP A 99 -2.57 4.27 -9.22
C ASP A 99 -2.35 4.50 -7.72
N ASP A 100 -3.23 3.95 -6.88
CA ASP A 100 -3.09 4.00 -5.41
C ASP A 100 -1.87 3.18 -4.94
N LEU A 101 -1.61 2.01 -5.57
CA LEU A 101 -0.41 1.20 -5.30
C LEU A 101 0.91 1.98 -5.50
N ARG A 102 0.99 2.83 -6.52
CA ARG A 102 2.20 3.61 -6.81
C ARG A 102 2.53 4.63 -5.73
N GLN A 103 1.52 5.08 -4.99
CA GLN A 103 1.69 6.09 -3.95
C GLN A 103 2.16 5.46 -2.65
N ALA A 104 1.69 4.27 -2.31
CA ALA A 104 1.98 3.59 -1.06
C ALA A 104 3.44 3.10 -0.98
N ASP A 105 4.00 3.15 0.23
CA ASP A 105 5.32 2.63 0.56
C ASP A 105 5.25 1.21 1.13
N ALA A 106 4.07 0.83 1.67
CA ALA A 106 3.76 -0.51 2.19
C ALA A 106 2.26 -0.77 2.16
N PHE A 107 1.85 -2.03 2.33
CA PHE A 107 0.44 -2.44 2.33
C PHE A 107 0.07 -3.17 3.62
N ILE A 108 -1.18 -2.95 4.04
CA ILE A 108 -1.87 -3.80 5.02
C ILE A 108 -2.96 -4.54 4.24
N HIS A 109 -2.80 -5.84 4.10
CA HIS A 109 -3.78 -6.69 3.42
C HIS A 109 -4.84 -7.17 4.42
N ILE A 110 -6.10 -6.80 4.18
CA ILE A 110 -7.26 -7.23 4.96
C ILE A 110 -7.89 -8.43 4.27
N VAL A 111 -7.95 -9.54 4.98
CA VAL A 111 -8.47 -10.83 4.50
C VAL A 111 -9.64 -11.27 5.37
N ASP A 112 -10.68 -11.82 4.76
CA ASP A 112 -11.80 -12.46 5.47
C ASP A 112 -11.41 -13.87 5.94
N ALA A 113 -10.86 -13.94 7.15
CA ALA A 113 -10.41 -15.21 7.75
C ALA A 113 -11.54 -16.21 8.01
N SER A 114 -12.81 -15.78 7.96
CA SER A 114 -13.95 -16.69 8.12
C SER A 114 -14.30 -17.44 6.83
N GLY A 115 -13.77 -17.01 5.68
CA GLY A 115 -14.12 -17.55 4.38
C GLY A 115 -15.60 -17.40 4.03
N SER A 116 -16.22 -16.32 4.50
CA SER A 116 -17.64 -16.00 4.29
C SER A 116 -17.89 -15.07 3.09
N THR A 117 -16.87 -14.78 2.33
CA THR A 117 -16.92 -14.01 1.10
C THR A 117 -16.20 -14.76 -0.01
N ASP A 118 -16.79 -14.81 -1.22
CA ASP A 118 -16.16 -15.39 -2.41
C ASP A 118 -15.03 -14.48 -2.98
N ASP A 119 -14.42 -14.87 -4.08
CA ASP A 119 -13.34 -14.17 -4.77
C ASP A 119 -13.74 -12.76 -5.27
N GLU A 120 -15.03 -12.52 -5.52
CA GLU A 120 -15.56 -11.19 -5.87
C GLU A 120 -16.04 -10.39 -4.66
N GLY A 121 -15.91 -10.94 -3.44
CA GLY A 121 -16.37 -10.33 -2.20
C GLY A 121 -17.89 -10.43 -1.95
N ARG A 122 -18.59 -11.38 -2.60
CA ARG A 122 -20.00 -11.64 -2.35
C ARG A 122 -20.15 -12.55 -1.13
N PRO A 123 -21.17 -12.35 -0.30
CA PRO A 123 -21.41 -13.23 0.84
C PRO A 123 -21.64 -14.69 0.42
N CYS A 124 -20.99 -15.61 1.12
CA CYS A 124 -21.17 -17.04 1.03
C CYS A 124 -21.19 -17.69 2.42
N ASP A 125 -21.41 -19.00 2.50
CA ASP A 125 -21.40 -19.69 3.80
C ASP A 125 -19.97 -19.71 4.38
N VAL A 126 -19.88 -19.57 5.72
CA VAL A 126 -18.60 -19.57 6.45
C VAL A 126 -17.80 -20.84 6.14
N GLY A 127 -16.52 -20.66 5.80
CA GLY A 127 -15.61 -21.73 5.45
C GLY A 127 -15.75 -22.26 4.02
N THR A 128 -16.53 -21.59 3.16
CA THR A 128 -16.68 -21.99 1.75
C THR A 128 -15.48 -21.52 0.91
N HIS A 129 -14.92 -20.35 1.23
CA HIS A 129 -13.75 -19.79 0.53
C HIS A 129 -12.50 -19.94 1.40
N ASP A 130 -11.37 -20.32 0.79
CA ASP A 130 -10.09 -20.38 1.50
C ASP A 130 -9.45 -18.98 1.57
N PRO A 131 -9.25 -18.41 2.78
CA PRO A 131 -8.62 -17.09 2.91
C PRO A 131 -7.20 -16.98 2.34
N ILE A 132 -6.49 -18.09 2.17
CA ILE A 132 -5.15 -18.12 1.57
C ILE A 132 -5.22 -17.74 0.08
N GLU A 133 -6.27 -18.15 -0.62
CA GLU A 133 -6.49 -17.79 -2.02
C GLU A 133 -6.57 -16.26 -2.21
N ASP A 134 -7.06 -15.52 -1.22
CA ASP A 134 -7.09 -14.04 -1.26
C ASP A 134 -5.68 -13.45 -1.20
N VAL A 135 -4.76 -14.09 -0.47
CA VAL A 135 -3.37 -13.64 -0.36
C VAL A 135 -2.65 -13.91 -1.69
N ASP A 136 -2.76 -15.13 -2.19
CA ASP A 136 -2.11 -15.56 -3.44
C ASP A 136 -2.63 -14.71 -4.61
N PHE A 137 -3.93 -14.48 -4.66
CA PHE A 137 -4.58 -13.65 -5.68
C PHE A 137 -4.00 -12.22 -5.72
N LEU A 138 -3.81 -11.56 -4.56
CA LEU A 138 -3.24 -10.21 -4.52
C LEU A 138 -1.80 -10.20 -5.07
N GLU A 139 -1.00 -11.19 -4.70
CA GLU A 139 0.38 -11.32 -5.19
C GLU A 139 0.42 -11.55 -6.70
N GLU A 140 -0.46 -12.41 -7.22
CA GLU A 140 -0.57 -12.67 -8.66
C GLU A 140 -0.98 -11.42 -9.45
N GLU A 141 -1.99 -10.68 -9.00
CA GLU A 141 -2.43 -9.44 -9.67
C GLU A 141 -1.32 -8.39 -9.72
N ILE A 142 -0.56 -8.25 -8.64
CA ILE A 142 0.62 -7.37 -8.61
C ILE A 142 1.69 -7.84 -9.60
N CYS A 143 1.95 -9.16 -9.66
CA CYS A 143 2.90 -9.75 -10.61
C CYS A 143 2.47 -9.51 -12.07
N TYR A 144 1.20 -9.74 -12.40
CA TYR A 144 0.67 -9.45 -13.75
C TYR A 144 0.79 -7.98 -14.12
N TRP A 145 0.53 -7.10 -13.17
CA TRP A 145 0.69 -5.68 -13.38
C TRP A 145 2.15 -5.29 -13.67
N PHE A 146 3.12 -5.80 -12.89
CA PHE A 146 4.54 -5.64 -13.17
C PHE A 146 4.90 -6.17 -14.56
N ALA A 147 4.44 -7.38 -14.88
CA ALA A 147 4.65 -7.99 -16.19
C ALA A 147 4.10 -7.11 -17.32
N GLY A 148 2.92 -6.51 -17.13
CA GLY A 148 2.33 -5.56 -18.07
C GLY A 148 3.16 -4.28 -18.29
N ILE A 149 3.76 -3.74 -17.22
CA ILE A 149 4.65 -2.58 -17.31
C ILE A 149 5.94 -2.94 -18.07
N LEU A 150 6.53 -4.09 -17.75
CA LEU A 150 7.77 -4.56 -18.35
C LEU A 150 7.55 -5.01 -19.81
N GLY A 151 6.42 -5.64 -20.11
CA GLY A 151 6.06 -6.13 -21.43
C GLY A 151 5.92 -5.04 -22.49
N LYS A 152 5.61 -3.80 -22.09
CA LYS A 152 5.63 -2.66 -23.00
C LYS A 152 7.04 -2.45 -23.56
N ASP A 153 7.17 -2.54 -24.89
CA ASP A 153 8.45 -2.38 -25.60
C ASP A 153 9.52 -3.46 -25.30
N TRP A 154 9.14 -4.61 -24.72
CA TRP A 154 10.09 -5.64 -24.30
C TRP A 154 11.08 -6.04 -25.39
N ASN A 155 10.59 -6.29 -26.61
CA ASN A 155 11.44 -6.69 -27.73
C ASN A 155 12.50 -5.63 -28.10
N ARG A 156 12.15 -4.35 -27.99
CA ARG A 156 13.08 -3.24 -28.25
C ARG A 156 14.16 -3.20 -27.17
N ILE A 157 13.76 -3.40 -25.96
CA ILE A 157 14.57 -3.40 -24.75
C ILE A 157 15.57 -4.56 -24.78
N ALA A 158 15.09 -5.78 -24.99
CA ALA A 158 15.91 -6.98 -25.06
C ALA A 158 17.04 -6.80 -26.09
N ARG A 159 16.71 -6.32 -27.29
CA ARG A 159 17.70 -6.06 -28.35
C ARG A 159 18.76 -5.02 -27.94
N GLN A 160 18.39 -3.98 -27.21
CA GLN A 160 19.36 -2.97 -26.76
C GLN A 160 20.32 -3.53 -25.71
N CYS A 161 19.83 -4.42 -24.85
CA CYS A 161 20.65 -5.12 -23.86
C CYS A 161 21.56 -6.16 -24.51
N GLU A 162 21.05 -6.96 -25.46
CA GLU A 162 21.84 -7.94 -26.23
C GLU A 162 23.01 -7.31 -26.97
N VAL A 163 22.82 -6.12 -27.54
CA VAL A 163 23.89 -5.35 -28.24
C VAL A 163 24.83 -4.65 -27.26
N GLY A 164 24.62 -4.80 -25.94
CA GLY A 164 25.48 -4.23 -24.90
C GLY A 164 25.41 -2.71 -24.76
N LYS A 165 24.41 -2.07 -25.34
CA LYS A 165 24.24 -0.60 -25.27
C LYS A 165 23.80 -0.11 -23.91
N ILE A 166 23.03 -0.93 -23.17
CA ILE A 166 22.47 -0.59 -21.86
C ILE A 166 22.54 -1.82 -20.96
N LYS A 167 22.87 -1.64 -19.68
CA LYS A 167 22.77 -2.71 -18.69
C LYS A 167 21.31 -3.00 -18.41
N PHE A 168 20.97 -4.28 -18.32
CA PHE A 168 19.60 -4.76 -18.12
C PHE A 168 18.97 -4.22 -16.83
N GLU A 169 19.70 -4.30 -15.71
CA GLU A 169 19.25 -3.85 -14.39
C GLU A 169 18.93 -2.34 -14.38
N ARG A 170 19.79 -1.55 -15.01
CA ARG A 170 19.61 -0.10 -15.11
C ARG A 170 18.34 0.25 -15.88
N MET A 171 18.10 -0.46 -16.96
CA MET A 171 16.94 -0.20 -17.80
C MET A 171 15.63 -0.64 -17.12
N LEU A 172 15.64 -1.77 -16.40
CA LEU A 172 14.49 -2.15 -15.56
C LEU A 172 14.24 -1.11 -14.47
N ALA A 173 15.29 -0.61 -13.80
CA ALA A 173 15.17 0.45 -12.81
C ALA A 173 14.55 1.73 -13.40
N GLU A 174 14.95 2.13 -14.61
CA GLU A 174 14.36 3.28 -15.30
C GLU A 174 12.87 3.06 -15.61
N LYS A 175 12.46 1.86 -16.05
CA LYS A 175 11.04 1.52 -16.28
C LYS A 175 10.21 1.47 -14.99
N LEU A 176 10.80 0.97 -13.91
CA LEU A 176 10.15 0.80 -12.63
C LEU A 176 10.36 1.99 -11.67
N ALA A 177 11.00 3.07 -12.13
CA ALA A 177 11.28 4.25 -11.32
C ALA A 177 10.02 4.89 -10.70
N GLY A 178 8.89 4.84 -11.41
CA GLY A 178 7.58 5.27 -10.91
C GLY A 178 7.04 4.45 -9.74
N LEU A 179 7.63 3.28 -9.47
CA LEU A 179 7.32 2.37 -8.36
C LEU A 179 8.37 2.44 -7.25
N LYS A 180 9.24 3.44 -7.27
CA LYS A 180 10.32 3.64 -6.30
C LYS A 180 11.35 2.49 -6.24
N ILE A 181 11.37 1.60 -7.25
CA ILE A 181 12.31 0.47 -7.35
C ILE A 181 13.66 0.97 -7.84
N LYS A 182 14.73 0.60 -7.13
CA LYS A 182 16.11 1.01 -7.42
C LYS A 182 16.89 -0.13 -8.08
N GLU A 183 17.94 0.21 -8.82
CA GLU A 183 18.80 -0.76 -9.53
C GLU A 183 19.36 -1.85 -8.60
N ASN A 184 19.69 -1.52 -7.35
CA ASN A 184 20.21 -2.48 -6.37
C ASN A 184 19.15 -3.47 -5.82
N GLN A 185 17.89 -3.31 -6.17
CA GLN A 185 16.78 -4.21 -5.80
C GLN A 185 16.42 -5.16 -6.95
N ILE A 186 17.05 -4.99 -8.12
CA ILE A 186 16.85 -5.81 -9.31
C ILE A 186 18.01 -6.80 -9.41
N HIS A 187 17.72 -8.08 -9.18
CA HIS A 187 18.69 -9.17 -9.25
C HIS A 187 18.19 -10.30 -10.10
#